data_59801b36c12ebbe2471df1c604cf66f6
#
_entry.id   59801b36c12ebbe2471df1c604cf66f6
#
_cell.length_a   1.000
_cell.length_b   1.000
_cell.length_c   1.000
_cell.angle_alpha   90.00
_cell.angle_beta   90.00
_cell.angle_gamma   90.00
#
_symmetry.space_group_name_H-M   'P 1'
#
loop_
_entity.id
_entity.type
_entity.pdbx_description
1 polymer ?
#
loop_
_entity_poly.entity_id
_entity_poly.type
_entity_poly.pdbx_seq_one_letter_code
_entity_poly.pdbx_strand_id
1 'polypeptide(L)'
;MLVSKLSTAAKAIMMSALAGALSMAVTGCGTTASADRTANWSPNRIYAEAKDEAGSGAYDKAIPLYEKLEGRAAGTPLAQQAQLNKAFAQYKGGDQAQAISTLDRFIKLHPASPALDYAYYLKGLVNFNDNLGLFSFISRQDLSERDQKAAKESFEAFRDLVSRFPESRYSPDARLRMAYIVNSLAQSEVNVARYYYSRGAYIAAINRAQTAIADYRDVPALEEATYLLLKSYEALNMVTLRDDTRRIMEKTYPKSAYTTGGFKSVDKPWYKFW
;
A
#
# COMPACT_ATOMS: atom_id res chain seq x y z
N MET A 1 30.88 50.03 23.76
CA MET A 1 31.82 51.18 23.88
C MET A 1 33.29 50.79 23.73
N LEU A 2 33.67 49.78 22.95
CA LEU A 2 35.07 49.31 22.81
C LEU A 2 35.65 49.57 21.40
N VAL A 3 34.85 50.02 20.43
CA VAL A 3 35.28 50.21 19.02
C VAL A 3 35.76 51.64 18.73
N SER A 4 35.60 52.60 19.69
CA SER A 4 35.93 54.02 19.45
C SER A 4 37.38 54.39 19.71
N LYS A 5 38.24 53.50 20.19
CA LYS A 5 39.64 53.77 20.55
C LYS A 5 40.68 53.10 19.65
N LEU A 6 40.29 52.47 18.53
CA LEU A 6 41.27 51.95 17.58
C LEU A 6 41.71 53.04 16.60
N SER A 7 43.04 53.12 16.37
CA SER A 7 43.59 54.03 15.38
C SER A 7 43.09 53.77 13.97
N THR A 8 43.02 54.76 13.12
CA THR A 8 42.54 54.62 11.73
C THR A 8 43.25 53.53 10.94
N ALA A 9 44.52 53.29 11.20
CA ALA A 9 45.28 52.19 10.60
C ALA A 9 44.78 50.78 11.04
N ALA A 10 44.41 50.59 12.33
CA ALA A 10 43.88 49.34 12.83
C ALA A 10 42.48 49.04 12.29
N LYS A 11 41.66 50.06 12.03
CA LYS A 11 40.34 49.92 11.39
C LYS A 11 40.45 49.52 9.92
N ALA A 12 41.43 50.04 9.19
CA ALA A 12 41.69 49.71 7.81
C ALA A 12 42.15 48.24 7.65
N ILE A 13 43.03 47.77 8.57
CA ILE A 13 43.48 46.35 8.59
C ILE A 13 42.33 45.38 8.93
N MET A 14 41.47 45.79 9.85
CA MET A 14 40.32 44.95 10.22
C MET A 14 39.26 44.87 9.12
N MET A 15 39.02 45.93 8.36
CA MET A 15 38.13 45.95 7.21
C MET A 15 38.69 45.15 6.02
N SER A 16 39.99 45.17 5.76
CA SER A 16 40.60 44.38 4.71
C SER A 16 40.66 42.88 5.04
N ALA A 17 40.82 42.52 6.32
CA ALA A 17 40.73 41.14 6.77
C ALA A 17 39.29 40.55 6.68
N LEU A 18 38.28 41.39 6.95
CA LEU A 18 36.87 40.99 6.82
C LEU A 18 36.45 40.83 5.35
N ALA A 19 36.95 41.67 4.44
CA ALA A 19 36.71 41.54 3.00
C ALA A 19 37.40 40.30 2.40
N GLY A 20 38.58 39.92 2.89
CA GLY A 20 39.30 38.70 2.49
C GLY A 20 38.63 37.43 2.96
N ALA A 21 37.99 37.42 4.13
CA ALA A 21 37.27 36.27 4.66
C ALA A 21 35.92 36.04 3.94
N LEU A 22 35.27 37.09 3.43
CA LEU A 22 34.02 36.98 2.67
C LEU A 22 34.22 36.46 1.25
N SER A 23 35.39 36.63 0.65
CA SER A 23 35.70 36.14 -0.70
C SER A 23 36.07 34.65 -0.75
N MET A 24 36.36 33.98 0.37
CA MET A 24 36.63 32.54 0.42
C MET A 24 35.39 31.68 0.61
N ALA A 25 34.23 32.29 0.88
CA ALA A 25 32.96 31.54 1.11
C ALA A 25 32.20 31.18 -0.18
N VAL A 26 32.65 31.61 -1.36
CA VAL A 26 31.94 31.41 -2.64
C VAL A 26 32.53 30.27 -3.49
N THR A 27 33.61 29.60 -3.02
CA THR A 27 34.17 28.42 -3.74
C THR A 27 33.70 27.13 -3.17
N GLY A 28 32.40 26.88 -3.15
CA GLY A 28 31.92 25.61 -2.61
C GLY A 28 30.56 25.21 -3.08
N CYS A 29 30.39 24.88 -4.33
CA CYS A 29 29.48 23.85 -4.83
C CYS A 29 29.79 23.58 -6.30
N GLY A 30 31.03 23.22 -6.57
CA GLY A 30 31.34 22.42 -7.72
C GLY A 30 30.88 20.99 -7.43
N THR A 31 29.59 20.67 -7.60
CA THR A 31 29.20 19.30 -7.87
C THR A 31 30.00 18.90 -9.11
N THR A 32 31.08 18.15 -8.92
CA THR A 32 31.66 17.36 -9.98
C THR A 32 30.52 16.47 -10.46
N ALA A 33 29.83 16.89 -11.52
CA ALA A 33 28.90 16.03 -12.23
C ALA A 33 29.72 14.80 -12.59
N SER A 34 29.52 13.70 -11.87
CA SER A 34 30.19 12.45 -12.20
C SER A 34 29.80 12.15 -13.65
N ALA A 35 30.83 12.03 -14.49
CA ALA A 35 30.63 11.82 -15.91
C ALA A 35 29.64 10.65 -16.09
N ASP A 36 28.53 10.89 -16.81
CA ASP A 36 27.48 9.87 -17.00
C ASP A 36 28.09 8.63 -17.66
N ARG A 37 28.39 7.61 -16.86
CA ARG A 37 28.95 6.33 -17.33
C ARG A 37 28.16 5.73 -18.51
N THR A 38 26.91 6.08 -18.61
CA THR A 38 26.00 5.56 -19.65
C THR A 38 25.94 6.42 -20.90
N ALA A 39 26.70 7.55 -20.97
CA ALA A 39 26.61 8.53 -22.06
C ALA A 39 26.68 7.89 -23.46
N ASN A 40 27.58 6.93 -23.63
CA ASN A 40 27.83 6.22 -24.88
C ASN A 40 27.16 4.84 -24.97
N TRP A 41 26.26 4.50 -24.06
CA TRP A 41 25.59 3.21 -24.09
C TRP A 41 24.38 3.23 -25.01
N SER A 42 24.21 2.15 -25.78
CA SER A 42 22.97 1.93 -26.52
C SER A 42 21.79 1.69 -25.57
N PRO A 43 20.54 1.99 -25.98
CA PRO A 43 19.35 1.70 -25.19
C PRO A 43 19.29 0.25 -24.71
N ASN A 44 19.64 -0.72 -25.55
CA ASN A 44 19.65 -2.14 -25.18
C ASN A 44 20.70 -2.46 -24.10
N ARG A 45 21.87 -1.81 -24.14
CA ARG A 45 22.87 -1.98 -23.08
C ARG A 45 22.41 -1.41 -21.74
N ILE A 46 21.76 -0.24 -21.75
CA ILE A 46 21.20 0.34 -20.52
C ILE A 46 20.12 -0.58 -19.95
N TYR A 47 19.28 -1.16 -20.83
CA TYR A 47 18.26 -2.10 -20.40
C TYR A 47 18.84 -3.37 -19.75
N ALA A 48 19.85 -3.95 -20.38
CA ALA A 48 20.52 -5.14 -19.83
C ALA A 48 21.12 -4.87 -18.44
N GLU A 49 21.87 -3.78 -18.31
CA GLU A 49 22.46 -3.38 -17.01
C GLU A 49 21.38 -3.13 -15.95
N ALA A 50 20.32 -2.38 -16.30
CA ALA A 50 19.21 -2.11 -15.39
C ALA A 50 18.52 -3.40 -14.92
N LYS A 51 18.38 -4.38 -15.82
CA LYS A 51 17.79 -5.68 -15.51
C LYS A 51 18.69 -6.51 -14.60
N ASP A 52 19.99 -6.47 -14.82
CA ASP A 52 20.98 -7.18 -14.00
C ASP A 52 21.05 -6.61 -12.59
N GLU A 53 21.07 -5.27 -12.44
CA GLU A 53 20.99 -4.61 -11.14
C GLU A 53 19.68 -4.94 -10.42
N ALA A 54 18.54 -4.89 -11.12
CA ALA A 54 17.25 -5.28 -10.53
C ALA A 54 17.21 -6.77 -10.14
N GLY A 55 17.82 -7.64 -10.95
CA GLY A 55 17.90 -9.08 -10.69
C GLY A 55 18.77 -9.42 -9.47
N SER A 56 19.78 -8.61 -9.18
CA SER A 56 20.62 -8.73 -7.97
C SER A 56 19.96 -8.09 -6.72
N GLY A 57 18.80 -7.43 -6.87
CA GLY A 57 18.13 -6.71 -5.79
C GLY A 57 18.64 -5.30 -5.56
N ALA A 58 19.56 -4.79 -6.39
CA ALA A 58 20.09 -3.43 -6.31
C ALA A 58 19.13 -2.43 -6.99
N TYR A 59 17.91 -2.32 -6.46
CA TYR A 59 16.84 -1.50 -7.04
C TYR A 59 17.16 -0.02 -7.11
N ASP A 60 17.91 0.50 -6.14
CA ASP A 60 18.44 1.87 -6.08
C ASP A 60 19.32 2.21 -7.29
N LYS A 61 20.04 1.22 -7.85
CA LYS A 61 20.85 1.39 -9.06
C LYS A 61 20.07 1.14 -10.34
N ALA A 62 19.12 0.21 -10.31
CA ALA A 62 18.28 -0.13 -11.46
C ALA A 62 17.33 1.02 -11.84
N ILE A 63 16.69 1.68 -10.88
CA ILE A 63 15.72 2.76 -11.09
C ILE A 63 16.29 3.88 -11.98
N PRO A 64 17.44 4.51 -11.68
CA PRO A 64 17.99 5.57 -12.52
C PRO A 64 18.40 5.10 -13.92
N LEU A 65 18.77 3.82 -14.09
CA LEU A 65 19.04 3.27 -15.41
C LEU A 65 17.76 3.14 -16.24
N TYR A 66 16.65 2.67 -15.65
CA TYR A 66 15.35 2.63 -16.32
C TYR A 66 14.86 4.04 -16.66
N GLU A 67 15.09 5.04 -15.80
CA GLU A 67 14.74 6.45 -16.10
C GLU A 67 15.50 6.99 -17.30
N LYS A 68 16.81 6.76 -17.36
CA LYS A 68 17.63 7.14 -18.51
C LYS A 68 17.15 6.44 -19.79
N LEU A 69 16.81 5.17 -19.68
CA LEU A 69 16.30 4.40 -20.82
C LEU A 69 14.96 4.94 -21.31
N GLU A 70 14.03 5.25 -20.38
CA GLU A 70 12.74 5.87 -20.71
C GLU A 70 12.92 7.16 -21.54
N GLY A 71 13.88 8.01 -21.16
CA GLY A 71 14.18 9.23 -21.91
C GLY A 71 14.87 8.98 -23.24
N ARG A 72 15.85 8.07 -23.32
CA ARG A 72 16.60 7.80 -24.55
C ARG A 72 15.85 7.01 -25.60
N ALA A 73 14.92 6.16 -25.18
CA ALA A 73 14.10 5.33 -26.05
C ALA A 73 12.66 5.84 -26.14
N ALA A 74 12.42 7.14 -25.89
CA ALA A 74 11.09 7.72 -25.86
C ALA A 74 10.27 7.36 -27.12
N GLY A 75 9.00 7.03 -26.93
CA GLY A 75 8.10 6.63 -27.99
C GLY A 75 8.24 5.17 -28.48
N THR A 76 9.19 4.40 -27.95
CA THR A 76 9.39 3.00 -28.33
C THR A 76 8.78 2.03 -27.33
N PRO A 77 8.51 0.76 -27.74
CA PRO A 77 8.11 -0.30 -26.80
C PRO A 77 9.13 -0.53 -25.67
N LEU A 78 10.42 -0.30 -25.94
CA LEU A 78 11.47 -0.44 -24.95
C LEU A 78 11.36 0.60 -23.82
N ALA A 79 10.94 1.84 -24.14
CA ALA A 79 10.66 2.85 -23.11
C ALA A 79 9.46 2.46 -22.23
N GLN A 80 8.40 1.89 -22.83
CA GLN A 80 7.26 1.37 -22.07
C GLN A 80 7.67 0.23 -21.13
N GLN A 81 8.50 -0.69 -21.62
CA GLN A 81 9.03 -1.78 -20.80
C GLN A 81 9.93 -1.25 -19.66
N ALA A 82 10.75 -0.24 -19.95
CA ALA A 82 11.58 0.40 -18.92
C ALA A 82 10.72 1.05 -17.82
N GLN A 83 9.63 1.71 -18.20
CA GLN A 83 8.72 2.35 -17.24
C GLN A 83 8.05 1.33 -16.33
N LEU A 84 7.61 0.18 -16.86
CA LEU A 84 7.02 -0.90 -16.05
C LEU A 84 8.06 -1.56 -15.14
N ASN A 85 9.28 -1.80 -15.65
CA ASN A 85 10.35 -2.38 -14.86
C ASN A 85 10.82 -1.41 -13.76
N LYS A 86 10.81 -0.09 -14.03
CA LYS A 86 11.05 0.94 -13.02
C LYS A 86 10.02 0.86 -11.91
N ALA A 87 8.73 0.81 -12.25
CA ALA A 87 7.66 0.68 -11.26
C ALA A 87 7.83 -0.60 -10.41
N PHE A 88 8.20 -1.70 -11.03
CA PHE A 88 8.51 -2.95 -10.29
C PHE A 88 9.72 -2.79 -9.37
N ALA A 89 10.80 -2.16 -9.83
CA ALA A 89 11.99 -1.90 -9.01
C ALA A 89 11.68 -0.96 -7.83
N GLN A 90 10.88 0.09 -8.04
CA GLN A 90 10.40 0.99 -6.98
C GLN A 90 9.57 0.21 -5.93
N TYR A 91 8.64 -0.65 -6.38
CA TYR A 91 7.87 -1.51 -5.49
C TYR A 91 8.76 -2.43 -4.65
N LYS A 92 9.68 -3.13 -5.31
CA LYS A 92 10.61 -4.06 -4.64
C LYS A 92 11.62 -3.34 -3.74
N GLY A 93 12.00 -2.12 -4.09
CA GLY A 93 12.85 -1.23 -3.29
C GLY A 93 12.13 -0.59 -2.10
N GLY A 94 10.81 -0.81 -1.95
CA GLY A 94 10.01 -0.29 -0.83
C GLY A 94 9.40 1.09 -1.07
N ASP A 95 9.59 1.69 -2.25
CA ASP A 95 8.99 2.98 -2.60
C ASP A 95 7.63 2.79 -3.31
N GLN A 96 6.62 2.41 -2.53
CA GLN A 96 5.27 2.16 -3.03
C GLN A 96 4.65 3.39 -3.69
N ALA A 97 4.86 4.58 -3.12
CA ALA A 97 4.27 5.82 -3.64
C ALA A 97 4.78 6.14 -5.05
N GLN A 98 6.10 6.00 -5.27
CA GLN A 98 6.68 6.20 -6.60
C GLN A 98 6.24 5.13 -7.59
N ALA A 99 6.14 3.86 -7.15
CA ALA A 99 5.65 2.77 -7.98
C ALA A 99 4.23 3.05 -8.49
N ILE A 100 3.31 3.45 -7.61
CA ILE A 100 1.92 3.82 -7.96
C ILE A 100 1.92 5.00 -8.95
N SER A 101 2.68 6.07 -8.66
CA SER A 101 2.78 7.23 -9.53
C SER A 101 3.29 6.87 -10.93
N THR A 102 4.29 5.98 -11.01
CA THR A 102 4.86 5.50 -12.28
C THR A 102 3.83 4.67 -13.06
N LEU A 103 3.07 3.81 -12.38
CA LEU A 103 2.02 2.98 -13.00
C LEU A 103 0.82 3.82 -13.47
N ASP A 104 0.38 4.80 -12.69
CA ASP A 104 -0.70 5.71 -13.07
C ASP A 104 -0.33 6.51 -14.33
N ARG A 105 0.92 6.99 -14.37
CA ARG A 105 1.45 7.66 -15.57
C ARG A 105 1.49 6.72 -16.77
N PHE A 106 1.92 5.47 -16.60
CA PHE A 106 1.93 4.48 -17.68
C PHE A 106 0.52 4.22 -18.22
N ILE A 107 -0.44 3.94 -17.34
CA ILE A 107 -1.83 3.65 -17.72
C ILE A 107 -2.44 4.83 -18.48
N LYS A 108 -2.15 6.06 -18.05
CA LYS A 108 -2.66 7.28 -18.67
C LYS A 108 -2.03 7.54 -20.03
N LEU A 109 -0.73 7.34 -20.18
CA LEU A 109 0.01 7.67 -21.40
C LEU A 109 -0.06 6.57 -22.48
N HIS A 110 -0.31 5.33 -22.07
CA HIS A 110 -0.26 4.16 -22.97
C HIS A 110 -1.57 3.33 -22.91
N PRO A 111 -2.75 3.95 -23.20
CA PRO A 111 -4.05 3.28 -23.05
C PRO A 111 -4.25 2.10 -24.04
N ALA A 112 -3.45 1.99 -25.08
CA ALA A 112 -3.47 0.89 -26.05
C ALA A 112 -2.27 -0.06 -25.93
N SER A 113 -1.48 0.05 -24.85
CA SER A 113 -0.32 -0.84 -24.65
C SER A 113 -0.76 -2.29 -24.41
N PRO A 114 -0.12 -3.29 -25.04
CA PRO A 114 -0.39 -4.70 -24.78
C PRO A 114 0.00 -5.13 -23.36
N ALA A 115 0.77 -4.30 -22.63
CA ALA A 115 1.18 -4.57 -21.24
C ALA A 115 0.31 -3.82 -20.21
N LEU A 116 -0.85 -3.31 -20.64
CA LEU A 116 -1.75 -2.57 -19.76
C LEU A 116 -2.35 -3.46 -18.66
N ASP A 117 -2.61 -4.72 -18.97
CA ASP A 117 -3.05 -5.73 -18.02
C ASP A 117 -2.02 -5.94 -16.89
N TYR A 118 -0.74 -6.02 -17.24
CA TYR A 118 0.34 -6.10 -16.24
C TYR A 118 0.45 -4.83 -15.41
N ALA A 119 0.24 -3.65 -16.00
CA ALA A 119 0.28 -2.39 -15.25
C ALA A 119 -0.81 -2.33 -14.17
N TYR A 120 -2.06 -2.71 -14.49
CA TYR A 120 -3.14 -2.82 -13.51
C TYR A 120 -2.85 -3.88 -12.44
N TYR A 121 -2.34 -5.04 -12.86
CA TYR A 121 -1.97 -6.10 -11.94
C TYR A 121 -0.91 -5.66 -10.94
N LEU A 122 0.18 -5.05 -11.43
CA LEU A 122 1.26 -4.54 -10.57
C LEU A 122 0.76 -3.44 -9.64
N LYS A 123 -0.10 -2.51 -10.13
CA LYS A 123 -0.74 -1.49 -9.27
C LYS A 123 -1.56 -2.13 -8.14
N GLY A 124 -2.32 -3.16 -8.47
CA GLY A 124 -3.04 -3.95 -7.46
C GLY A 124 -2.09 -4.56 -6.42
N LEU A 125 -0.98 -5.16 -6.85
CA LEU A 125 0.01 -5.77 -5.97
C LEU A 125 0.70 -4.75 -5.04
N VAL A 126 1.06 -3.58 -5.57
CA VAL A 126 1.70 -2.51 -4.78
C VAL A 126 0.81 -2.06 -3.62
N ASN A 127 -0.49 -1.91 -3.87
CA ASN A 127 -1.48 -1.53 -2.86
C ASN A 127 -1.93 -2.70 -1.98
N PHE A 128 -1.80 -3.95 -2.44
CA PHE A 128 -2.20 -5.15 -1.70
C PHE A 128 -1.36 -5.38 -0.44
N ASN A 129 -0.13 -4.84 -0.44
CA ASN A 129 0.81 -4.86 0.69
C ASN A 129 0.99 -6.24 1.33
N ASP A 130 1.40 -7.22 0.51
CA ASP A 130 1.81 -8.56 0.96
C ASP A 130 3.08 -8.55 1.86
N ASN A 131 3.70 -7.39 2.02
CA ASN A 131 4.83 -7.20 2.91
C ASN A 131 4.40 -7.21 4.39
N LEU A 132 3.83 -8.31 4.78
CA LEU A 132 4.01 -8.82 6.11
C LEU A 132 5.50 -9.18 6.19
N GLY A 133 6.36 -8.27 6.66
CA GLY A 133 7.79 -8.51 6.77
C GLY A 133 8.09 -9.83 7.50
N LEU A 134 9.36 -10.26 7.55
CA LEU A 134 9.82 -11.47 8.23
C LEU A 134 9.18 -11.75 9.61
N PHE A 135 8.60 -10.72 10.23
CA PHE A 135 7.91 -10.79 11.52
C PHE A 135 6.37 -10.84 11.42
N SER A 136 5.80 -10.94 10.23
CA SER A 136 4.33 -10.96 10.06
C SER A 136 3.69 -12.19 10.70
N PHE A 137 4.37 -13.32 10.66
CA PHE A 137 3.90 -14.53 11.33
C PHE A 137 3.93 -14.38 12.86
N ILE A 138 4.81 -13.53 13.41
CA ILE A 138 4.91 -13.22 14.83
C ILE A 138 3.89 -12.16 15.22
N SER A 139 3.66 -11.14 14.35
CA SER A 139 2.73 -10.05 14.65
C SER A 139 1.26 -10.44 14.50
N ARG A 140 0.96 -11.55 13.77
CA ARG A 140 -0.41 -11.97 13.44
C ARG A 140 -1.31 -10.81 12.99
N GLN A 141 -0.71 -9.80 12.36
CA GLN A 141 -1.47 -8.65 11.85
C GLN A 141 -2.26 -9.09 10.62
N ASP A 142 -3.57 -9.00 10.75
CA ASP A 142 -4.51 -9.24 9.67
C ASP A 142 -4.68 -7.96 8.84
N LEU A 143 -4.96 -8.10 7.53
CA LEU A 143 -5.28 -6.98 6.65
C LEU A 143 -6.50 -6.19 7.14
N SER A 144 -7.42 -6.83 7.87
CA SER A 144 -8.59 -6.20 8.48
C SER A 144 -8.26 -5.17 9.57
N GLU A 145 -7.04 -5.19 10.12
CA GLU A 145 -6.56 -4.24 11.13
C GLU A 145 -5.73 -3.09 10.51
N ARG A 146 -5.53 -3.11 9.18
CA ARG A 146 -4.66 -2.19 8.44
C ARG A 146 -5.42 -1.11 7.66
N ASP A 147 -4.66 -0.37 6.85
CA ASP A 147 -5.16 0.72 6.02
C ASP A 147 -6.19 0.22 5.00
N GLN A 148 -7.47 0.43 5.31
CA GLN A 148 -8.59 0.10 4.42
C GLN A 148 -8.55 0.87 3.09
N LYS A 149 -7.87 2.03 3.03
CA LYS A 149 -7.74 2.80 1.81
C LYS A 149 -6.87 2.06 0.80
N ALA A 150 -5.69 1.58 1.21
CA ALA A 150 -4.81 0.80 0.34
C ALA A 150 -5.49 -0.49 -0.14
N ALA A 151 -6.26 -1.17 0.74
CA ALA A 151 -7.03 -2.35 0.35
C ALA A 151 -8.09 -2.03 -0.72
N LYS A 152 -8.82 -0.91 -0.59
CA LYS A 152 -9.79 -0.46 -1.60
C LYS A 152 -9.12 -0.09 -2.92
N GLU A 153 -8.01 0.63 -2.89
CA GLU A 153 -7.24 0.98 -4.09
C GLU A 153 -6.68 -0.26 -4.80
N SER A 154 -6.25 -1.27 -4.05
CA SER A 154 -5.85 -2.57 -4.57
C SER A 154 -7.02 -3.28 -5.27
N PHE A 155 -8.18 -3.33 -4.60
CA PHE A 155 -9.40 -3.92 -5.17
C PHE A 155 -9.80 -3.25 -6.48
N GLU A 156 -9.79 -1.91 -6.54
CA GLU A 156 -10.12 -1.15 -7.74
C GLU A 156 -9.17 -1.48 -8.90
N ALA A 157 -7.86 -1.55 -8.64
CA ALA A 157 -6.88 -1.89 -9.67
C ALA A 157 -7.09 -3.32 -10.21
N PHE A 158 -7.34 -4.30 -9.33
CA PHE A 158 -7.65 -5.68 -9.75
C PHE A 158 -9.00 -5.77 -10.46
N ARG A 159 -10.01 -5.01 -10.05
CA ARG A 159 -11.31 -4.95 -10.71
C ARG A 159 -11.17 -4.39 -12.13
N ASP A 160 -10.40 -3.32 -12.31
CA ASP A 160 -10.13 -2.74 -13.62
C ASP A 160 -9.40 -3.74 -14.54
N LEU A 161 -8.45 -4.49 -14.00
CA LEU A 161 -7.78 -5.58 -14.70
C LEU A 161 -8.80 -6.63 -15.17
N VAL A 162 -9.57 -7.20 -14.26
CA VAL A 162 -10.49 -8.31 -14.55
C VAL A 162 -11.60 -7.91 -15.50
N SER A 163 -12.09 -6.66 -15.40
CA SER A 163 -13.16 -6.16 -16.27
C SER A 163 -12.69 -5.83 -17.69
N ARG A 164 -11.49 -5.26 -17.83
CA ARG A 164 -10.93 -4.87 -19.13
C ARG A 164 -10.21 -6.00 -19.85
N PHE A 165 -9.58 -6.89 -19.09
CA PHE A 165 -8.73 -7.97 -19.58
C PHE A 165 -9.11 -9.31 -18.93
N PRO A 166 -10.35 -9.81 -19.14
CA PRO A 166 -10.82 -11.03 -18.48
C PRO A 166 -9.97 -12.27 -18.80
N GLU A 167 -9.37 -12.30 -20.01
CA GLU A 167 -8.51 -13.40 -20.50
C GLU A 167 -7.03 -13.20 -20.17
N SER A 168 -6.64 -12.14 -19.48
CA SER A 168 -5.27 -11.94 -19.03
C SER A 168 -4.83 -13.06 -18.09
N ARG A 169 -3.60 -13.50 -18.24
CA ARG A 169 -2.98 -14.49 -17.33
C ARG A 169 -2.96 -14.04 -15.86
N TYR A 170 -3.11 -12.76 -15.61
CA TYR A 170 -3.15 -12.19 -14.25
C TYR A 170 -4.55 -12.17 -13.63
N SER A 171 -5.60 -12.30 -14.45
CA SER A 171 -6.99 -12.17 -14.00
C SER A 171 -7.45 -13.26 -13.02
N PRO A 172 -7.01 -14.52 -13.11
CA PRO A 172 -7.34 -15.52 -12.10
C PRO A 172 -6.80 -15.18 -10.70
N ASP A 173 -5.53 -14.78 -10.59
CA ASP A 173 -4.92 -14.36 -9.32
C ASP A 173 -5.57 -13.08 -8.78
N ALA A 174 -5.85 -12.11 -9.65
CA ALA A 174 -6.53 -10.88 -9.27
C ALA A 174 -7.92 -11.15 -8.64
N ARG A 175 -8.70 -12.09 -9.20
CA ARG A 175 -10.01 -12.49 -8.62
C ARG A 175 -9.85 -13.07 -7.21
N LEU A 176 -8.85 -13.92 -6.99
CA LEU A 176 -8.58 -14.48 -5.65
C LEU A 176 -8.21 -13.39 -4.64
N ARG A 177 -7.37 -12.45 -5.05
CA ARG A 177 -6.98 -11.32 -4.19
C ARG A 177 -8.16 -10.38 -3.92
N MET A 178 -9.02 -10.13 -4.89
CA MET A 178 -10.24 -9.35 -4.70
C MET A 178 -11.15 -10.01 -3.65
N ALA A 179 -11.38 -11.31 -3.74
CA ALA A 179 -12.19 -12.04 -2.76
C ALA A 179 -11.58 -11.96 -1.34
N TYR A 180 -10.26 -12.08 -1.24
CA TYR A 180 -9.54 -11.89 0.03
C TYR A 180 -9.71 -10.48 0.60
N ILE A 181 -9.54 -9.43 -0.24
CA ILE A 181 -9.72 -8.03 0.18
C ILE A 181 -11.14 -7.80 0.70
N VAL A 182 -12.16 -8.25 -0.04
CA VAL A 182 -13.57 -8.07 0.35
C VAL A 182 -13.85 -8.72 1.71
N ASN A 183 -13.35 -9.96 1.92
CA ASN A 183 -13.49 -10.61 3.23
C ASN A 183 -12.74 -9.87 4.34
N SER A 184 -11.54 -9.36 4.08
CA SER A 184 -10.76 -8.57 5.06
C SER A 184 -11.46 -7.27 5.44
N LEU A 185 -12.06 -6.58 4.49
CA LEU A 185 -12.83 -5.35 4.75
C LEU A 185 -14.08 -5.65 5.59
N ALA A 186 -14.81 -6.72 5.27
CA ALA A 186 -15.93 -7.18 6.07
C ALA A 186 -15.48 -7.56 7.49
N GLN A 187 -14.37 -8.29 7.62
CA GLN A 187 -13.81 -8.68 8.92
C GLN A 187 -13.41 -7.48 9.77
N SER A 188 -12.95 -6.38 9.16
CA SER A 188 -12.68 -5.13 9.87
C SER A 188 -13.93 -4.59 10.55
N GLU A 189 -15.06 -4.52 9.84
CA GLU A 189 -16.36 -4.09 10.42
C GLU A 189 -16.80 -5.04 11.54
N VAL A 190 -16.62 -6.36 11.35
CA VAL A 190 -16.93 -7.38 12.36
C VAL A 190 -16.05 -7.22 13.60
N ASN A 191 -14.78 -6.93 13.45
CA ASN A 191 -13.86 -6.70 14.57
C ASN A 191 -14.31 -5.47 15.40
N VAL A 192 -14.73 -4.40 14.73
CA VAL A 192 -15.29 -3.21 15.39
C VAL A 192 -16.62 -3.53 16.09
N ALA A 193 -17.50 -4.31 15.43
CA ALA A 193 -18.76 -4.74 16.02
C ALA A 193 -18.53 -5.59 17.29
N ARG A 194 -17.58 -6.52 17.24
CA ARG A 194 -17.18 -7.37 18.38
C ARG A 194 -16.63 -6.52 19.54
N TYR A 195 -15.81 -5.52 19.23
CA TYR A 195 -15.30 -4.59 20.24
C TYR A 195 -16.45 -3.85 20.94
N TYR A 196 -17.40 -3.29 20.20
CA TYR A 196 -18.56 -2.60 20.81
C TYR A 196 -19.44 -3.57 21.61
N TYR A 197 -19.68 -4.77 21.09
CA TYR A 197 -20.42 -5.81 21.80
C TYR A 197 -19.77 -6.13 23.17
N SER A 198 -18.46 -6.33 23.18
CA SER A 198 -17.72 -6.65 24.41
C SER A 198 -17.75 -5.52 25.47
N ARG A 199 -18.05 -4.29 25.04
CA ARG A 199 -18.21 -3.11 25.89
C ARG A 199 -19.65 -2.83 26.32
N GLY A 200 -20.61 -3.69 25.91
CA GLY A 200 -22.04 -3.47 26.17
C GLY A 200 -22.68 -2.40 25.30
N ALA A 201 -21.96 -1.85 24.33
CA ALA A 201 -22.46 -0.86 23.39
C ALA A 201 -23.23 -1.53 22.23
N TYR A 202 -24.32 -2.24 22.56
CA TYR A 202 -25.01 -3.13 21.62
C TYR A 202 -25.57 -2.44 20.38
N ILE A 203 -26.08 -1.20 20.50
CA ILE A 203 -26.55 -0.44 19.34
C ILE A 203 -25.41 -0.15 18.35
N ALA A 204 -24.23 0.21 18.86
CA ALA A 204 -23.07 0.44 18.00
C ALA A 204 -22.59 -0.88 17.35
N ALA A 205 -22.64 -2.00 18.08
CA ALA A 205 -22.34 -3.32 17.55
C ALA A 205 -23.30 -3.71 16.42
N ILE A 206 -24.62 -3.46 16.60
CA ILE A 206 -25.65 -3.68 15.59
C ILE A 206 -25.32 -2.89 14.32
N ASN A 207 -25.07 -1.58 14.45
CA ASN A 207 -24.79 -0.73 13.30
C ASN A 207 -23.58 -1.24 12.48
N ARG A 208 -22.49 -1.63 13.15
CA ARG A 208 -21.29 -2.16 12.47
C ARG A 208 -21.54 -3.51 11.81
N ALA A 209 -22.22 -4.42 12.48
CA ALA A 209 -22.58 -5.71 11.92
C ALA A 209 -23.54 -5.56 10.72
N GLN A 210 -24.49 -4.65 10.78
CA GLN A 210 -25.36 -4.32 9.65
C GLN A 210 -24.60 -3.71 8.47
N THR A 211 -23.62 -2.83 8.72
CA THR A 211 -22.71 -2.31 7.68
C THR A 211 -21.98 -3.46 7.00
N ALA A 212 -21.42 -4.39 7.77
CA ALA A 212 -20.74 -5.56 7.20
C ALA A 212 -21.67 -6.36 6.26
N ILE A 213 -22.91 -6.61 6.68
CA ILE A 213 -23.88 -7.41 5.90
C ILE A 213 -24.41 -6.64 4.68
N ALA A 214 -24.56 -5.32 4.77
CA ALA A 214 -25.09 -4.50 3.68
C ALA A 214 -24.05 -4.26 2.58
N ASP A 215 -22.81 -3.98 2.96
CA ASP A 215 -21.74 -3.55 2.04
C ASP A 215 -20.98 -4.71 1.41
N TYR A 216 -20.96 -5.88 2.08
CA TYR A 216 -20.23 -7.05 1.62
C TYR A 216 -21.16 -8.25 1.42
N ARG A 217 -20.86 -9.08 0.41
CA ARG A 217 -21.68 -10.25 0.09
C ARG A 217 -20.81 -11.50 -0.08
N ASP A 218 -21.36 -12.62 0.30
CA ASP A 218 -20.79 -13.96 0.05
C ASP A 218 -19.36 -14.13 0.61
N VAL A 219 -19.09 -13.53 1.78
CA VAL A 219 -17.79 -13.63 2.46
C VAL A 219 -17.92 -14.28 3.84
N PRO A 220 -16.92 -15.05 4.29
CA PRO A 220 -16.94 -15.78 5.55
C PRO A 220 -17.19 -14.91 6.79
N ALA A 221 -16.74 -13.65 6.78
CA ALA A 221 -16.92 -12.74 7.91
C ALA A 221 -18.40 -12.46 8.27
N LEU A 222 -19.33 -12.65 7.32
CA LEU A 222 -20.75 -12.37 7.55
C LEU A 222 -21.42 -13.36 8.50
N GLU A 223 -20.87 -14.56 8.65
CA GLU A 223 -21.33 -15.52 9.65
C GLU A 223 -21.23 -14.92 11.06
N GLU A 224 -20.07 -14.36 11.41
CA GLU A 224 -19.87 -13.72 12.70
C GLU A 224 -20.66 -12.41 12.83
N ALA A 225 -20.76 -11.60 11.76
CA ALA A 225 -21.59 -10.41 11.75
C ALA A 225 -23.04 -10.73 12.12
N THR A 226 -23.62 -11.77 11.52
CA THR A 226 -24.99 -12.21 11.80
C THR A 226 -25.13 -12.70 13.24
N TYR A 227 -24.15 -13.41 13.76
CA TYR A 227 -24.13 -13.84 15.15
C TYR A 227 -24.06 -12.66 16.13
N LEU A 228 -23.23 -11.66 15.85
CA LEU A 228 -23.13 -10.44 16.65
C LEU A 228 -24.46 -9.65 16.67
N LEU A 229 -25.18 -9.61 15.53
CA LEU A 229 -26.53 -9.04 15.49
C LEU A 229 -27.49 -9.81 16.39
N LEU A 230 -27.54 -11.13 16.26
CA LEU A 230 -28.36 -12.00 17.08
C LEU A 230 -28.14 -11.74 18.57
N LYS A 231 -26.89 -11.76 19.00
CA LYS A 231 -26.52 -11.57 20.41
C LYS A 231 -26.76 -10.16 20.91
N SER A 232 -26.60 -9.14 20.06
CA SER A 232 -26.90 -7.76 20.40
C SER A 232 -28.39 -7.49 20.56
N TYR A 233 -29.23 -8.04 19.67
CA TYR A 233 -30.69 -7.99 19.79
C TYR A 233 -31.19 -8.74 21.03
N GLU A 234 -30.56 -9.89 21.36
CA GLU A 234 -30.87 -10.63 22.59
C GLU A 234 -30.56 -9.78 23.84
N ALA A 235 -29.41 -9.13 23.90
CA ALA A 235 -28.99 -8.27 25.01
C ALA A 235 -29.91 -7.04 25.20
N LEU A 236 -30.47 -6.51 24.12
CA LEU A 236 -31.42 -5.37 24.14
C LEU A 236 -32.89 -5.80 24.27
N ASN A 237 -33.17 -7.08 24.44
CA ASN A 237 -34.53 -7.65 24.50
C ASN A 237 -35.42 -7.28 23.28
N MET A 238 -34.80 -7.17 22.09
CA MET A 238 -35.48 -6.90 20.82
C MET A 238 -35.97 -8.22 20.20
N VAL A 239 -37.04 -8.77 20.77
CA VAL A 239 -37.50 -10.17 20.54
C VAL A 239 -37.73 -10.45 19.06
N THR A 240 -38.42 -9.61 18.32
CA THR A 240 -38.76 -9.81 16.90
C THR A 240 -37.47 -9.87 16.05
N LEU A 241 -36.59 -8.89 16.20
CA LEU A 241 -35.34 -8.83 15.43
C LEU A 241 -34.38 -9.97 15.78
N ARG A 242 -34.34 -10.36 17.08
CA ARG A 242 -33.60 -11.53 17.53
C ARG A 242 -34.09 -12.80 16.83
N ASP A 243 -35.41 -13.06 16.82
CA ASP A 243 -35.98 -14.29 16.28
C ASP A 243 -35.86 -14.35 14.75
N ASP A 244 -36.01 -13.20 14.08
CA ASP A 244 -35.76 -13.09 12.64
C ASP A 244 -34.28 -13.37 12.31
N THR A 245 -33.36 -12.78 13.07
CA THR A 245 -31.91 -12.99 12.86
C THR A 245 -31.50 -14.44 13.17
N ARG A 246 -32.13 -15.07 14.17
CA ARG A 246 -31.91 -16.49 14.46
C ARG A 246 -32.32 -17.38 13.28
N ARG A 247 -33.49 -17.14 12.69
CA ARG A 247 -33.95 -17.86 11.50
C ARG A 247 -33.00 -17.68 10.31
N ILE A 248 -32.47 -16.47 10.13
CA ILE A 248 -31.46 -16.20 9.08
C ILE A 248 -30.20 -17.02 9.37
N MET A 249 -29.71 -17.00 10.61
CA MET A 249 -28.51 -17.73 11.02
C MET A 249 -28.64 -19.24 10.77
N GLU A 250 -29.75 -19.84 11.21
CA GLU A 250 -30.03 -21.27 11.04
C GLU A 250 -30.16 -21.68 9.57
N LYS A 251 -30.78 -20.83 8.75
CA LYS A 251 -30.95 -21.09 7.32
C LYS A 251 -29.68 -20.90 6.51
N THR A 252 -28.94 -19.84 6.78
CA THR A 252 -27.77 -19.44 5.98
C THR A 252 -26.51 -20.16 6.45
N TYR A 253 -26.38 -20.40 7.75
CA TYR A 253 -25.20 -20.99 8.38
C TYR A 253 -25.58 -22.22 9.25
N PRO A 254 -26.16 -23.28 8.69
CA PRO A 254 -26.69 -24.41 9.47
C PRO A 254 -25.61 -25.20 10.24
N LYS A 255 -24.34 -25.05 9.84
CA LYS A 255 -23.17 -25.68 10.50
C LYS A 255 -22.32 -24.66 11.26
N SER A 256 -22.89 -23.52 11.64
CA SER A 256 -22.15 -22.47 12.32
C SER A 256 -21.60 -22.93 13.66
N ALA A 257 -20.29 -22.73 13.85
CA ALA A 257 -19.66 -22.97 15.14
C ALA A 257 -20.10 -21.96 16.22
N TYR A 258 -20.61 -20.80 15.82
CA TYR A 258 -21.10 -19.77 16.77
C TYR A 258 -22.39 -20.20 17.47
N THR A 259 -23.23 -20.99 16.83
CA THR A 259 -24.50 -21.47 17.42
C THR A 259 -24.28 -22.54 18.48
N THR A 260 -23.18 -23.31 18.40
CA THR A 260 -22.85 -24.39 19.33
C THR A 260 -21.79 -24.01 20.34
N GLY A 261 -20.81 -23.20 19.95
CA GLY A 261 -19.63 -22.85 20.76
C GLY A 261 -19.54 -21.38 21.21
N GLY A 262 -20.47 -20.53 20.75
CA GLY A 262 -20.40 -19.09 21.03
C GLY A 262 -19.26 -18.38 20.28
N PHE A 263 -18.80 -17.24 20.79
CA PHE A 263 -17.68 -16.53 20.20
C PHE A 263 -16.42 -17.38 20.23
N LYS A 264 -15.73 -17.52 19.07
CA LYS A 264 -14.39 -18.10 19.08
C LYS A 264 -13.55 -17.27 20.04
N SER A 265 -12.96 -17.87 21.05
CA SER A 265 -11.97 -17.20 21.87
C SER A 265 -10.85 -16.78 20.91
N VAL A 266 -10.67 -15.47 20.77
CA VAL A 266 -9.42 -14.99 20.18
C VAL A 266 -8.35 -15.45 21.15
N ASP A 267 -7.54 -16.43 20.77
CA ASP A 267 -6.39 -16.84 21.56
C ASP A 267 -5.57 -15.59 21.82
N LYS A 268 -5.78 -15.02 23.02
CA LYS A 268 -4.96 -13.87 23.44
C LYS A 268 -3.54 -14.39 23.46
N PRO A 269 -2.61 -13.79 22.72
CA PRO A 269 -1.22 -14.18 22.83
C PRO A 269 -0.85 -14.14 24.30
N TRP A 270 -0.13 -15.14 24.78
CA TRP A 270 0.25 -15.33 26.20
C TRP A 270 0.89 -14.09 26.86
N TYR A 271 1.37 -13.13 26.06
CA TYR A 271 1.96 -11.86 26.52
C TYR A 271 0.95 -10.70 26.66
N LYS A 272 -0.33 -10.88 26.27
CA LYS A 272 -1.40 -9.88 26.51
C LYS A 272 -2.12 -10.20 27.82
N PHE A 273 -1.57 -9.74 28.92
CA PHE A 273 -2.14 -9.90 30.26
C PHE A 273 -3.19 -8.82 30.65
N TRP A 274 -3.60 -7.94 29.75
CA TRP A 274 -4.59 -6.88 29.97
C TRP A 274 -5.59 -6.76 28.83
#